data_b518333436dcdf9963f676fcc69702cc
#
_entry.id   b518333436dcdf9963f676fcc69702cc
#
_cell.length_a   1.000
_cell.length_b   1.000
_cell.length_c   1.000
_cell.angle_alpha   90.00
_cell.angle_beta   90.00
_cell.angle_gamma   90.00
#
_symmetry.space_group_name_H-M   'P 1'
#
loop_
_entity.id
_entity.type
_entity.pdbx_description
1 polymer ?
#
loop_
_entity_poly.entity_id
_entity_poly.type
_entity_poly.pdbx_seq_one_letter_code
_entity_poly.pdbx_strand_id
1 'polypeptide(L)'
;RDLIDLAGNYGFHGNLWHCYLANLLVNNENSYSCGCEIRGEIVGSINDAALHDIRIFKEFYDFDFAPMMEQLHVPEFSIIENYASSMQESKVYNKRICARICELAEKFCADGTAEEMKATLTQFYKEYGVGKFGLHKSFRITHDEEGVHIVPILNIAHVKLDDLVGYELPKKKLVDNTEAFVNGKKANNCLLFGDAGTGKSSSIKAIANEYYDRGLRIIEVYKHQFQDLNTVISQIKNRNYKFIIYMDDLSFEEFEIEYKYLKAVIEGGLEKKPENVLIYA
;
A
#
# COMPACT_ATOMS: atom_id res chain seq x y z
N ARG A 1 12.79 -24.75 1.40
CA ARG A 1 13.33 -23.91 2.46
C ARG A 1 12.89 -22.47 2.27
N ASP A 2 13.18 -21.85 1.13
CA ASP A 2 12.89 -20.43 0.85
C ASP A 2 11.39 -20.08 0.97
N LEU A 3 10.48 -20.99 0.57
CA LEU A 3 9.04 -20.79 0.77
C LEU A 3 8.64 -20.79 2.25
N ILE A 4 9.28 -21.63 3.07
CA ILE A 4 9.01 -21.67 4.53
C ILE A 4 9.58 -20.42 5.20
N ASP A 5 10.79 -20.00 4.83
CA ASP A 5 11.39 -18.77 5.33
C ASP A 5 10.54 -17.53 4.93
N LEU A 6 10.02 -17.54 3.72
CA LEU A 6 9.09 -16.51 3.22
C LEU A 6 7.77 -16.54 4.00
N ALA A 7 7.19 -17.73 4.23
CA ALA A 7 5.98 -17.88 5.04
C ALA A 7 6.16 -17.31 6.46
N GLY A 8 7.30 -17.58 7.11
CA GLY A 8 7.62 -17.03 8.41
C GLY A 8 7.77 -15.50 8.41
N ASN A 9 8.30 -14.92 7.32
CA ASN A 9 8.44 -13.48 7.18
C ASN A 9 7.12 -12.76 6.88
N TYR A 10 6.27 -13.33 6.02
CA TYR A 10 5.03 -12.73 5.55
C TYR A 10 3.79 -13.19 6.34
N GLY A 11 3.92 -14.25 7.15
CA GLY A 11 2.83 -14.81 7.95
C GLY A 11 1.88 -15.69 7.15
N PHE A 12 2.31 -16.27 6.03
CA PHE A 12 1.48 -17.14 5.21
C PHE A 12 1.22 -18.48 5.87
N HIS A 13 0.06 -19.06 5.59
CA HIS A 13 -0.38 -20.37 6.05
C HIS A 13 -1.18 -21.09 4.95
N GLY A 14 -1.46 -22.36 5.14
CA GLY A 14 -2.13 -23.18 4.13
C GLY A 14 -1.18 -23.58 3.01
N ASN A 15 -1.59 -23.46 1.75
CA ASN A 15 -0.73 -23.76 0.61
C ASN A 15 0.25 -22.61 0.34
N LEU A 16 1.51 -22.82 0.72
CA LEU A 16 2.55 -21.79 0.61
C LEU A 16 2.89 -21.45 -0.84
N TRP A 17 2.81 -22.43 -1.74
CA TRP A 17 3.04 -22.20 -3.17
C TRP A 17 1.99 -21.25 -3.73
N HIS A 18 0.72 -21.49 -3.44
CA HIS A 18 -0.38 -20.63 -3.85
C HIS A 18 -0.28 -19.22 -3.24
N CYS A 19 0.04 -19.13 -1.94
CA CYS A 19 0.25 -17.84 -1.29
C CYS A 19 1.42 -17.07 -1.91
N TYR A 20 2.51 -17.75 -2.27
CA TYR A 20 3.65 -17.14 -2.94
C TYR A 20 3.29 -16.59 -4.33
N LEU A 21 2.61 -17.38 -5.16
CA LEU A 21 2.18 -16.93 -6.49
C LEU A 21 1.19 -15.76 -6.40
N ALA A 22 0.22 -15.81 -5.48
CA ALA A 22 -0.69 -14.70 -5.24
C ALA A 22 0.07 -13.44 -4.80
N ASN A 23 1.05 -13.59 -3.90
CA ASN A 23 1.89 -12.49 -3.45
C ASN A 23 2.72 -11.86 -4.59
N LEU A 24 3.25 -12.66 -5.51
CA LEU A 24 3.94 -12.14 -6.69
C LEU A 24 3.01 -11.26 -7.55
N LEU A 25 1.78 -11.73 -7.82
CA LEU A 25 0.81 -10.98 -8.62
C LEU A 25 0.38 -9.69 -7.93
N VAL A 26 0.13 -9.72 -6.61
CA VAL A 26 -0.28 -8.56 -5.82
C VAL A 26 0.81 -7.47 -5.80
N ASN A 27 2.09 -7.85 -5.80
CA ASN A 27 3.21 -6.91 -5.76
C ASN A 27 3.73 -6.50 -7.14
N ASN A 28 3.24 -7.10 -8.22
CA ASN A 28 3.73 -6.80 -9.57
C ASN A 28 3.05 -5.57 -10.15
N GLU A 29 3.69 -4.41 -9.97
CA GLU A 29 3.26 -3.14 -10.57
C GLU A 29 3.67 -3.09 -12.04
N ASN A 30 2.69 -3.18 -12.93
CA ASN A 30 2.86 -3.06 -14.38
C ASN A 30 1.71 -2.27 -15.00
N SER A 31 1.74 -2.02 -16.32
CA SER A 31 0.72 -1.23 -17.00
C SER A 31 -0.69 -1.85 -16.90
N TYR A 32 -0.80 -3.18 -16.85
CA TYR A 32 -2.07 -3.86 -16.66
C TYR A 32 -2.60 -3.69 -15.23
N SER A 33 -1.80 -4.05 -14.23
CA SER A 33 -2.21 -4.00 -12.82
C SER A 33 -2.53 -2.57 -12.34
N CYS A 34 -1.71 -1.58 -12.73
CA CYS A 34 -1.97 -0.16 -12.45
C CYS A 34 -3.21 0.35 -13.20
N GLY A 35 -3.44 -0.11 -14.42
CA GLY A 35 -4.64 0.24 -15.16
C GLY A 35 -5.90 -0.34 -14.53
N CYS A 36 -5.87 -1.59 -14.05
CA CYS A 36 -6.97 -2.21 -13.31
C CYS A 36 -7.27 -1.49 -11.99
N GLU A 37 -6.24 -1.03 -11.28
CA GLU A 37 -6.39 -0.20 -10.07
C GLU A 37 -7.21 1.06 -10.34
N ILE A 38 -6.98 1.73 -11.48
CA ILE A 38 -7.61 3.00 -11.81
C ILE A 38 -9.02 2.80 -12.41
N ARG A 39 -9.18 1.84 -13.33
CA ARG A 39 -10.37 1.70 -14.18
C ARG A 39 -11.16 0.43 -13.93
N GLY A 40 -10.58 -0.56 -13.24
CA GLY A 40 -11.09 -1.91 -13.17
C GLY A 40 -10.75 -2.67 -14.45
N GLU A 41 -11.75 -3.15 -15.16
CA GLU A 41 -11.52 -3.90 -16.40
C GLU A 41 -10.87 -3.03 -17.48
N ILE A 42 -9.85 -3.57 -18.14
CA ILE A 42 -9.12 -2.92 -19.24
C ILE A 42 -9.38 -3.70 -20.50
N VAL A 43 -9.52 -2.99 -21.61
CA VAL A 43 -9.74 -3.56 -22.94
C VAL A 43 -8.52 -3.34 -23.85
N GLY A 44 -8.39 -4.16 -24.90
CA GLY A 44 -7.35 -4.04 -25.92
C GLY A 44 -6.16 -4.97 -25.69
N SER A 45 -5.12 -4.81 -26.48
CA SER A 45 -3.98 -5.74 -26.55
C SER A 45 -3.27 -6.00 -25.21
N ILE A 46 -3.27 -5.02 -24.30
CA ILE A 46 -2.71 -5.22 -22.94
C ILE A 46 -3.52 -6.25 -22.14
N ASN A 47 -4.82 -6.30 -22.36
CA ASN A 47 -5.71 -7.28 -21.75
C ASN A 47 -5.42 -8.70 -22.27
N ASP A 48 -5.15 -8.83 -23.57
CA ASP A 48 -4.82 -10.10 -24.20
C ASP A 48 -3.45 -10.60 -23.75
N ALA A 49 -2.47 -9.70 -23.65
CA ALA A 49 -1.14 -10.01 -23.10
C ALA A 49 -1.25 -10.47 -21.64
N ALA A 50 -2.01 -9.77 -20.81
CA ALA A 50 -2.21 -10.15 -19.42
C ALA A 50 -2.92 -11.52 -19.30
N LEU A 51 -3.89 -11.82 -20.15
CA LEU A 51 -4.54 -13.13 -20.15
C LEU A 51 -3.57 -14.25 -20.55
N HIS A 52 -2.68 -13.99 -21.52
CA HIS A 52 -1.62 -14.94 -21.89
C HIS A 52 -0.71 -15.25 -20.68
N ASP A 53 -0.26 -14.22 -19.96
CA ASP A 53 0.62 -14.41 -18.80
C ASP A 53 -0.13 -15.11 -17.65
N ILE A 54 -1.40 -14.78 -17.42
CA ILE A 54 -2.22 -15.43 -16.40
C ILE A 54 -2.48 -16.92 -16.74
N ARG A 55 -2.55 -17.32 -18.01
CA ARG A 55 -2.60 -18.73 -18.38
C ARG A 55 -1.37 -19.48 -17.91
N ILE A 56 -0.19 -18.89 -18.08
CA ILE A 56 1.07 -19.47 -17.57
C ILE A 56 1.03 -19.54 -16.03
N PHE A 57 0.56 -18.47 -15.36
CA PHE A 57 0.41 -18.49 -13.91
C PHE A 57 -0.58 -19.56 -13.43
N LYS A 58 -1.68 -19.79 -14.19
CA LYS A 58 -2.66 -20.82 -13.85
C LYS A 58 -2.06 -22.22 -13.95
N GLU A 59 -1.21 -22.50 -14.95
CA GLU A 59 -0.47 -23.76 -15.03
C GLU A 59 0.45 -23.98 -13.82
N PHE A 60 1.15 -22.93 -13.34
CA PHE A 60 1.94 -23.01 -12.12
C PHE A 60 1.07 -23.20 -10.86
N TYR A 61 -0.11 -22.60 -10.88
CA TYR A 61 -1.06 -22.67 -9.77
C TYR A 61 -1.65 -24.08 -9.61
N ASP A 62 -1.99 -24.69 -10.73
CA ASP A 62 -2.57 -26.04 -10.80
C ASP A 62 -1.52 -27.15 -10.78
N PHE A 63 -0.25 -26.79 -10.66
CA PHE A 63 0.84 -27.77 -10.68
C PHE A 63 0.76 -28.71 -9.49
N ASP A 64 0.65 -30.02 -9.79
CA ASP A 64 0.65 -31.09 -8.79
C ASP A 64 2.08 -31.53 -8.46
N PHE A 65 2.48 -31.32 -7.22
CA PHE A 65 3.79 -31.74 -6.72
C PHE A 65 3.87 -33.23 -6.36
N ALA A 66 2.74 -33.96 -6.23
CA ALA A 66 2.71 -35.31 -5.75
C ALA A 66 3.58 -36.30 -6.59
N PRO A 67 3.53 -36.27 -7.94
CA PRO A 67 4.38 -37.13 -8.74
C PRO A 67 5.88 -36.87 -8.55
N MET A 68 6.24 -35.60 -8.38
CA MET A 68 7.63 -35.21 -8.14
C MET A 68 8.10 -35.63 -6.75
N MET A 69 7.27 -35.50 -5.73
CA MET A 69 7.57 -35.95 -4.36
C MET A 69 7.79 -37.47 -4.29
N GLU A 70 6.96 -38.22 -5.00
CA GLU A 70 7.08 -39.67 -5.09
C GLU A 70 8.39 -40.08 -5.79
N GLN A 71 8.70 -39.47 -6.92
CA GLN A 71 9.91 -39.77 -7.69
C GLN A 71 11.20 -39.46 -6.93
N LEU A 72 11.21 -38.34 -6.16
CA LEU A 72 12.36 -37.91 -5.39
C LEU A 72 12.44 -38.50 -3.99
N HIS A 73 11.44 -39.27 -3.58
CA HIS A 73 11.32 -39.85 -2.23
C HIS A 73 11.39 -38.81 -1.10
N VAL A 74 10.70 -37.65 -1.29
CA VAL A 74 10.67 -36.52 -0.34
C VAL A 74 9.23 -36.19 0.12
N PRO A 75 8.56 -37.11 0.85
CA PRO A 75 7.19 -36.93 1.28
C PRO A 75 7.01 -35.73 2.22
N GLU A 76 8.08 -35.32 2.91
CA GLU A 76 8.07 -34.14 3.81
C GLU A 76 7.81 -32.82 3.07
N PHE A 77 7.97 -32.83 1.75
CA PHE A 77 7.67 -31.64 0.94
C PHE A 77 6.19 -31.25 0.96
N SER A 78 5.30 -32.20 1.30
CA SER A 78 3.86 -31.94 1.50
C SER A 78 3.56 -30.86 2.57
N ILE A 79 4.55 -30.50 3.40
CA ILE A 79 4.42 -29.40 4.37
C ILE A 79 4.08 -28.07 3.68
N ILE A 80 4.48 -27.86 2.44
CA ILE A 80 4.18 -26.64 1.71
C ILE A 80 2.71 -26.51 1.31
N GLU A 81 1.98 -27.61 1.24
CA GLU A 81 0.56 -27.62 0.86
C GLU A 81 -0.37 -27.30 2.03
N ASN A 82 0.05 -27.67 3.25
CA ASN A 82 -0.73 -27.51 4.47
C ASN A 82 0.10 -26.92 5.61
N TYR A 83 0.76 -25.80 5.34
CA TYR A 83 1.64 -25.18 6.32
C TYR A 83 0.85 -24.50 7.44
N ALA A 84 1.18 -24.87 8.67
CA ALA A 84 0.68 -24.22 9.88
C ALA A 84 1.84 -23.58 10.65
N SER A 85 1.83 -22.27 10.80
CA SER A 85 2.83 -21.57 11.61
C SER A 85 2.36 -21.42 13.05
N SER A 86 3.26 -21.66 13.99
CA SER A 86 3.08 -21.29 15.40
C SER A 86 3.40 -19.82 15.67
N MET A 87 4.03 -19.13 14.73
CA MET A 87 4.37 -17.71 14.86
C MET A 87 3.15 -16.84 14.55
N GLN A 88 2.72 -16.08 15.54
CA GLN A 88 1.52 -15.22 15.42
C GLN A 88 1.76 -13.89 14.72
N GLU A 89 3.01 -13.48 14.47
CA GLU A 89 3.34 -12.16 13.94
C GLU A 89 4.27 -12.26 12.72
N SER A 90 3.79 -11.70 11.63
CA SER A 90 4.58 -11.48 10.42
C SER A 90 5.53 -10.29 10.62
N LYS A 91 6.74 -10.39 10.05
CA LYS A 91 7.73 -9.31 10.06
C LYS A 91 7.49 -8.28 8.96
N VAL A 92 6.82 -8.65 7.88
CA VAL A 92 6.65 -7.83 6.66
C VAL A 92 5.22 -7.38 6.47
N TYR A 93 4.24 -8.26 6.73
CA TYR A 93 2.83 -7.94 6.58
C TYR A 93 2.09 -7.92 7.92
N ASN A 94 1.12 -7.03 8.07
CA ASN A 94 0.16 -7.14 9.16
C ASN A 94 -0.86 -8.26 8.86
N LYS A 95 -1.58 -8.70 9.90
CA LYS A 95 -2.56 -9.80 9.80
C LYS A 95 -3.57 -9.60 8.66
N ARG A 96 -3.99 -8.36 8.40
CA ARG A 96 -4.97 -8.02 7.37
C ARG A 96 -4.42 -8.20 5.96
N ILE A 97 -3.16 -7.78 5.70
CA ILE A 97 -2.51 -7.97 4.40
C ILE A 97 -2.31 -9.46 4.15
N CYS A 98 -1.80 -10.18 5.15
CA CYS A 98 -1.64 -11.61 5.08
C CYS A 98 -2.97 -12.33 4.76
N ALA A 99 -4.04 -12.02 5.49
CA ALA A 99 -5.36 -12.60 5.26
C ALA A 99 -5.85 -12.34 3.82
N ARG A 100 -5.70 -11.10 3.31
CA ARG A 100 -6.10 -10.76 1.93
C ARG A 100 -5.36 -11.57 0.87
N ILE A 101 -4.06 -11.79 1.06
CA ILE A 101 -3.26 -12.59 0.11
C ILE A 101 -3.64 -14.06 0.18
N CYS A 102 -3.84 -14.61 1.38
CA CYS A 102 -4.30 -15.98 1.56
C CYS A 102 -5.71 -16.20 0.98
N GLU A 103 -6.64 -15.27 1.22
CA GLU A 103 -7.99 -15.29 0.61
C GLU A 103 -7.96 -15.21 -0.91
N LEU A 104 -7.07 -14.39 -1.48
CA LEU A 104 -6.86 -14.33 -2.92
C LEU A 104 -6.32 -15.66 -3.45
N ALA A 105 -5.38 -16.27 -2.74
CA ALA A 105 -4.84 -17.58 -3.09
C ALA A 105 -5.94 -18.65 -3.09
N GLU A 106 -6.83 -18.65 -2.11
CA GLU A 106 -7.98 -19.57 -2.06
C GLU A 106 -8.97 -19.33 -3.20
N LYS A 107 -9.24 -18.08 -3.56
CA LYS A 107 -10.10 -17.75 -4.71
C LYS A 107 -9.51 -18.24 -6.02
N PHE A 108 -8.22 -18.03 -6.24
CA PHE A 108 -7.53 -18.56 -7.43
C PHE A 108 -7.57 -20.08 -7.50
N CYS A 109 -7.56 -20.77 -6.37
CA CYS A 109 -7.72 -22.22 -6.33
C CYS A 109 -9.14 -22.65 -6.74
N ALA A 110 -10.15 -21.84 -6.47
CA ALA A 110 -11.53 -22.10 -6.87
C ALA A 110 -11.80 -21.74 -8.34
N ASP A 111 -11.01 -20.84 -8.94
CA ASP A 111 -11.11 -20.44 -10.33
C ASP A 111 -10.69 -21.60 -11.26
N GLY A 112 -11.62 -22.10 -12.07
CA GLY A 112 -11.37 -23.24 -12.96
C GLY A 112 -10.62 -22.89 -14.25
N THR A 113 -10.60 -21.63 -14.63
CA THR A 113 -10.00 -21.12 -15.87
C THR A 113 -9.11 -19.91 -15.64
N ALA A 114 -8.21 -19.65 -16.59
CA ALA A 114 -7.37 -18.46 -16.56
C ALA A 114 -8.19 -17.16 -16.70
N GLU A 115 -9.30 -17.21 -17.40
CA GLU A 115 -10.25 -16.12 -17.55
C GLU A 115 -10.90 -15.76 -16.21
N GLU A 116 -11.32 -16.75 -15.42
CA GLU A 116 -11.85 -16.56 -14.06
C GLU A 116 -10.77 -16.01 -13.12
N MET A 117 -9.58 -16.62 -13.12
CA MET A 117 -8.44 -16.14 -12.34
C MET A 117 -8.07 -14.68 -12.66
N LYS A 118 -8.13 -14.30 -13.96
CA LYS A 118 -7.93 -12.93 -14.39
C LYS A 118 -9.02 -12.00 -13.86
N ALA A 119 -10.27 -12.42 -13.89
CA ALA A 119 -11.39 -11.61 -13.38
C ALA A 119 -11.25 -11.40 -11.86
N THR A 120 -10.91 -12.43 -11.11
CA THR A 120 -10.61 -12.38 -9.67
C THR A 120 -9.46 -11.40 -9.38
N LEU A 121 -8.36 -11.50 -10.13
CA LEU A 121 -7.21 -10.61 -9.98
C LEU A 121 -7.55 -9.15 -10.33
N THR A 122 -8.30 -8.93 -11.41
CA THR A 122 -8.76 -7.60 -11.82
C THR A 122 -9.63 -6.96 -10.74
N GLN A 123 -10.54 -7.73 -10.15
CA GLN A 123 -11.36 -7.25 -9.04
C GLN A 123 -10.53 -6.93 -7.80
N PHE A 124 -9.53 -7.75 -7.50
CA PHE A 124 -8.60 -7.50 -6.40
C PHE A 124 -7.84 -6.17 -6.59
N TYR A 125 -7.28 -5.94 -7.79
CA TYR A 125 -6.58 -4.69 -8.09
C TYR A 125 -7.50 -3.47 -8.02
N LYS A 126 -8.75 -3.60 -8.46
CA LYS A 126 -9.73 -2.52 -8.37
C LYS A 126 -10.09 -2.18 -6.93
N GLU A 127 -10.23 -3.19 -6.08
CA GLU A 127 -10.69 -3.03 -4.69
C GLU A 127 -9.57 -2.62 -3.75
N TYR A 128 -8.41 -3.27 -3.86
CA TYR A 128 -7.29 -3.09 -2.92
C TYR A 128 -6.10 -2.36 -3.54
N GLY A 129 -6.02 -2.30 -4.85
CA GLY A 129 -4.89 -1.77 -5.60
C GLY A 129 -3.75 -2.75 -5.77
N VAL A 130 -2.61 -2.28 -6.27
CA VAL A 130 -1.42 -3.08 -6.56
C VAL A 130 -0.20 -2.55 -5.82
N GLY A 131 0.69 -3.46 -5.47
CA GLY A 131 1.98 -3.16 -4.87
C GLY A 131 1.89 -2.51 -3.50
N LYS A 132 2.92 -1.81 -3.12
CA LYS A 132 3.06 -1.23 -1.78
C LYS A 132 1.90 -0.30 -1.39
N PHE A 133 1.41 0.51 -2.32
CA PHE A 133 0.33 1.46 -2.05
C PHE A 133 -1.03 0.77 -1.88
N GLY A 134 -1.25 -0.38 -2.51
CA GLY A 134 -2.43 -1.21 -2.27
C GLY A 134 -2.43 -1.82 -0.87
N LEU A 135 -1.27 -2.32 -0.44
CA LEU A 135 -1.15 -3.12 0.77
C LEU A 135 -0.97 -2.30 2.06
N HIS A 136 -0.30 -1.14 1.99
CA HIS A 136 0.09 -0.38 3.17
C HIS A 136 -0.59 1.00 3.23
N LYS A 137 -0.77 1.51 4.45
CA LYS A 137 -1.46 2.78 4.71
C LYS A 137 -0.54 3.97 4.93
N SER A 138 0.69 3.73 5.38
CA SER A 138 1.64 4.81 5.68
C SER A 138 3.04 4.44 5.24
N PHE A 139 3.77 5.46 4.87
CA PHE A 139 5.07 5.36 4.21
C PHE A 139 6.02 6.41 4.78
N ARG A 140 7.30 6.19 4.56
CA ARG A 140 8.38 7.16 4.77
C ARG A 140 9.29 7.18 3.55
N ILE A 141 10.14 8.18 3.49
CA ILE A 141 11.13 8.33 2.44
C ILE A 141 12.46 7.73 2.90
N THR A 142 13.13 7.01 2.03
CA THR A 142 14.50 6.54 2.20
C THR A 142 15.33 6.87 0.96
N HIS A 143 16.64 6.91 1.12
CA HIS A 143 17.60 7.12 0.02
C HIS A 143 18.54 5.92 -0.06
N ASP A 144 18.86 5.54 -1.28
CA ASP A 144 19.94 4.63 -1.60
C ASP A 144 20.67 5.11 -2.88
N GLU A 145 21.52 4.25 -3.45
CA GLU A 145 22.27 4.56 -4.68
C GLU A 145 21.37 4.76 -5.91
N GLU A 146 20.16 4.22 -5.89
CA GLU A 146 19.17 4.35 -6.97
C GLU A 146 18.30 5.61 -6.82
N GLY A 147 18.36 6.29 -5.68
CA GLY A 147 17.67 7.55 -5.42
C GLY A 147 16.64 7.54 -4.28
N VAL A 148 15.54 8.24 -4.51
CA VAL A 148 14.48 8.46 -3.49
C VAL A 148 13.42 7.37 -3.58
N HIS A 149 13.23 6.64 -2.49
CA HIS A 149 12.25 5.56 -2.38
C HIS A 149 11.18 5.86 -1.33
N ILE A 150 9.94 5.55 -1.66
CA ILE A 150 8.82 5.54 -0.73
C ILE A 150 8.69 4.12 -0.19
N VAL A 151 8.95 3.91 1.09
CA VAL A 151 8.91 2.59 1.73
C VAL A 151 7.80 2.52 2.78
N PRO A 152 7.14 1.36 2.97
CA PRO A 152 6.04 1.25 3.92
C PRO A 152 6.52 1.31 5.37
N ILE A 153 5.68 1.90 6.23
CA ILE A 153 5.79 1.82 7.69
C ILE A 153 4.89 0.67 8.14
N LEU A 154 5.50 -0.39 8.67
CA LEU A 154 4.79 -1.64 8.97
C LEU A 154 3.96 -1.55 10.25
N ASN A 155 4.50 -0.92 11.28
CA ASN A 155 3.90 -0.83 12.62
C ASN A 155 3.47 0.60 12.92
N ILE A 156 2.20 0.89 12.66
CA ILE A 156 1.59 2.17 13.02
C ILE A 156 0.72 1.94 14.25
N ALA A 157 0.84 2.83 15.24
CA ALA A 157 0.00 2.78 16.42
C ALA A 157 -1.50 2.76 16.04
N HIS A 158 -2.23 1.83 16.60
CA HIS A 158 -3.67 1.67 16.35
C HIS A 158 -4.45 2.70 17.18
N VAL A 159 -4.42 3.96 16.73
CA VAL A 159 -5.18 5.07 17.29
C VAL A 159 -6.46 5.25 16.50
N LYS A 160 -7.59 5.40 17.18
CA LYS A 160 -8.88 5.75 16.56
C LYS A 160 -9.18 7.23 16.79
N LEU A 161 -10.04 7.81 15.95
CA LEU A 161 -10.49 9.20 16.15
C LEU A 161 -11.24 9.38 17.47
N ASP A 162 -11.95 8.35 17.93
CA ASP A 162 -12.68 8.36 19.19
C ASP A 162 -11.77 8.28 20.43
N ASP A 163 -10.54 7.78 20.27
CA ASP A 163 -9.54 7.74 21.35
C ASP A 163 -8.98 9.13 21.69
N LEU A 164 -9.21 10.10 20.81
CA LEU A 164 -8.70 11.48 20.94
C LEU A 164 -9.70 12.32 21.74
N VAL A 165 -9.44 12.48 23.03
CA VAL A 165 -10.30 13.27 23.94
C VAL A 165 -9.90 14.75 23.89
N GLY A 166 -10.89 15.61 23.78
CA GLY A 166 -10.72 17.06 23.72
C GLY A 166 -10.46 17.59 22.31
N TYR A 167 -10.28 18.91 22.20
CA TYR A 167 -10.03 19.61 20.93
C TYR A 167 -11.09 19.31 19.84
N GLU A 168 -12.36 19.18 20.21
CA GLU A 168 -13.44 18.72 19.33
C GLU A 168 -13.57 19.55 18.05
N LEU A 169 -13.44 20.89 18.16
CA LEU A 169 -13.53 21.76 16.99
C LEU A 169 -12.36 21.62 16.02
N PRO A 170 -11.08 21.64 16.46
CA PRO A 170 -9.96 21.34 15.58
C PRO A 170 -10.03 19.94 14.97
N LYS A 171 -10.36 18.91 15.77
CA LYS A 171 -10.55 17.53 15.32
C LYS A 171 -11.59 17.46 14.21
N LYS A 172 -12.76 18.07 14.42
CA LYS A 172 -13.82 18.11 13.40
C LYS A 172 -13.35 18.76 12.11
N LYS A 173 -12.67 19.93 12.17
CA LYS A 173 -12.15 20.59 10.96
C LYS A 173 -11.18 19.70 10.18
N LEU A 174 -10.29 19.01 10.87
CA LEU A 174 -9.33 18.09 10.27
C LEU A 174 -10.04 16.92 9.60
N VAL A 175 -11.02 16.32 10.28
CA VAL A 175 -11.84 15.23 9.75
C VAL A 175 -12.65 15.68 8.55
N ASP A 176 -13.37 16.81 8.63
CA ASP A 176 -14.20 17.33 7.55
C ASP A 176 -13.36 17.62 6.29
N ASN A 177 -12.15 18.17 6.45
CA ASN A 177 -11.22 18.42 5.33
C ASN A 177 -10.70 17.12 4.72
N THR A 178 -10.35 16.14 5.54
CA THR A 178 -9.89 14.81 5.08
C THR A 178 -11.02 14.05 4.38
N GLU A 179 -12.24 14.11 4.94
CA GLU A 179 -13.45 13.53 4.35
C GLU A 179 -13.74 14.12 2.96
N ALA A 180 -13.66 15.45 2.82
CA ALA A 180 -13.81 16.11 1.54
C ALA A 180 -12.76 15.63 0.53
N PHE A 181 -11.49 15.54 0.97
CA PHE A 181 -10.38 15.06 0.13
C PHE A 181 -10.56 13.64 -0.37
N VAL A 182 -10.89 12.72 0.52
CA VAL A 182 -11.09 11.30 0.18
C VAL A 182 -12.26 11.13 -0.78
N ASN A 183 -13.31 11.94 -0.63
CA ASN A 183 -14.46 11.95 -1.53
C ASN A 183 -14.23 12.69 -2.87
N GLY A 184 -12.99 13.10 -3.16
CA GLY A 184 -12.64 13.82 -4.39
C GLY A 184 -13.17 15.24 -4.47
N LYS A 185 -13.62 15.82 -3.34
CA LYS A 185 -14.04 17.21 -3.25
C LYS A 185 -12.83 18.12 -2.99
N LYS A 186 -13.02 19.42 -3.19
CA LYS A 186 -11.98 20.41 -2.90
C LYS A 186 -11.63 20.40 -1.41
N ALA A 187 -10.35 20.25 -1.12
CA ALA A 187 -9.80 20.25 0.23
C ALA A 187 -8.49 21.04 0.27
N ASN A 188 -8.03 21.41 1.46
CA ASN A 188 -6.89 22.28 1.66
C ASN A 188 -5.74 21.57 2.37
N ASN A 189 -4.53 22.09 2.21
CA ASN A 189 -3.42 21.75 3.10
C ASN A 189 -3.79 22.19 4.54
N CYS A 190 -3.32 21.43 5.54
CA CYS A 190 -3.61 21.72 6.95
C CYS A 190 -2.32 21.98 7.72
N LEU A 191 -2.36 22.98 8.59
CA LEU A 191 -1.35 23.22 9.61
C LEU A 191 -1.95 22.91 10.98
N LEU A 192 -1.42 21.89 11.67
CA LEU A 192 -1.77 21.52 13.02
C LEU A 192 -0.78 22.19 13.98
N PHE A 193 -1.20 23.20 14.69
CA PHE A 193 -0.36 23.92 15.63
C PHE A 193 -0.90 23.79 17.08
N GLY A 194 -0.02 23.88 18.03
CA GLY A 194 -0.32 23.76 19.46
C GLY A 194 0.84 23.13 20.23
N ASP A 195 0.73 23.09 21.54
CA ASP A 195 1.76 22.59 22.45
C ASP A 195 2.09 21.10 22.20
N ALA A 196 3.25 20.67 22.70
CA ALA A 196 3.60 19.25 22.70
C ALA A 196 2.57 18.43 23.48
N GLY A 197 2.28 17.22 23.02
CA GLY A 197 1.33 16.33 23.71
C GLY A 197 -0.16 16.60 23.46
N THR A 198 -0.52 17.58 22.63
CA THR A 198 -1.93 17.90 22.30
C THR A 198 -2.59 16.96 21.27
N GLY A 199 -1.93 15.86 20.91
CA GLY A 199 -2.50 14.83 20.05
C GLY A 199 -2.38 15.08 18.53
N LYS A 200 -1.57 16.04 18.07
CA LYS A 200 -1.39 16.35 16.63
C LYS A 200 -1.00 15.11 15.82
N SER A 201 0.14 14.49 16.14
CA SER A 201 0.62 13.29 15.44
C SER A 201 -0.31 12.08 15.65
N SER A 202 -0.99 12.00 16.81
CA SER A 202 -2.00 10.97 17.06
C SER A 202 -3.22 11.15 16.15
N SER A 203 -3.63 12.38 15.88
CA SER A 203 -4.72 12.68 14.94
C SER A 203 -4.40 12.23 13.52
N ILE A 204 -3.16 12.40 13.07
CA ILE A 204 -2.71 11.91 11.76
C ILE A 204 -2.72 10.39 11.69
N LYS A 205 -2.26 9.70 12.76
CA LYS A 205 -2.32 8.22 12.85
C LYS A 205 -3.77 7.72 12.84
N ALA A 206 -4.67 8.40 13.53
CA ALA A 206 -6.09 8.06 13.54
C ALA A 206 -6.71 8.23 12.14
N ILE A 207 -6.44 9.33 11.44
CA ILE A 207 -6.87 9.55 10.05
C ILE A 207 -6.32 8.46 9.13
N ALA A 208 -5.04 8.08 9.25
CA ALA A 208 -4.46 7.00 8.47
C ALA A 208 -5.20 5.67 8.67
N ASN A 209 -5.61 5.38 9.90
CA ASN A 209 -6.35 4.16 10.24
C ASN A 209 -7.79 4.21 9.70
N GLU A 210 -8.48 5.33 9.85
CA GLU A 210 -9.90 5.50 9.51
C GLU A 210 -10.14 5.51 8.00
N TYR A 211 -9.30 6.22 7.23
CA TYR A 211 -9.55 6.47 5.81
C TYR A 211 -8.75 5.56 4.86
N TYR A 212 -7.97 4.62 5.38
CA TYR A 212 -7.20 3.70 4.53
C TYR A 212 -8.06 2.94 3.54
N ASP A 213 -9.17 2.35 3.97
CA ASP A 213 -10.08 1.58 3.13
C ASP A 213 -10.82 2.44 2.10
N ARG A 214 -10.80 3.76 2.29
CA ARG A 214 -11.32 4.76 1.35
C ARG A 214 -10.23 5.34 0.46
N GLY A 215 -9.07 4.69 0.39
CA GLY A 215 -7.98 5.02 -0.51
C GLY A 215 -7.00 6.08 0.01
N LEU A 216 -7.05 6.47 1.30
CA LEU A 216 -6.07 7.39 1.87
C LEU A 216 -4.73 6.69 2.14
N ARG A 217 -3.65 7.38 1.80
CA ARG A 217 -2.26 7.00 2.10
C ARG A 217 -1.51 8.17 2.72
N ILE A 218 -0.67 7.91 3.70
CA ILE A 218 0.13 8.96 4.35
C ILE A 218 1.61 8.70 4.09
N ILE A 219 2.33 9.74 3.69
CA ILE A 219 3.78 9.70 3.50
C ILE A 219 4.39 10.67 4.52
N GLU A 220 5.11 10.13 5.48
CA GLU A 220 5.86 10.91 6.45
C GLU A 220 7.15 11.43 5.81
N VAL A 221 7.38 12.74 5.94
CA VAL A 221 8.52 13.43 5.36
C VAL A 221 9.17 14.29 6.43
N TYR A 222 10.45 14.08 6.67
CA TYR A 222 11.23 14.88 7.59
C TYR A 222 11.82 16.11 6.92
N LYS A 223 12.10 17.16 7.68
CA LYS A 223 12.60 18.44 7.20
C LYS A 223 13.79 18.32 6.22
N HIS A 224 14.79 17.51 6.55
CA HIS A 224 15.96 17.29 5.69
C HIS A 224 15.66 16.61 4.34
N GLN A 225 14.43 16.11 4.15
CA GLN A 225 13.96 15.44 2.92
C GLN A 225 13.10 16.37 2.03
N PHE A 226 12.94 17.64 2.37
CA PHE A 226 12.07 18.54 1.60
C PHE A 226 12.55 18.79 0.17
N GLN A 227 13.83 18.66 -0.09
CA GLN A 227 14.40 18.68 -1.44
C GLN A 227 13.82 17.57 -2.35
N ASP A 228 13.35 16.47 -1.77
CA ASP A 228 12.86 15.28 -2.48
C ASP A 228 11.36 15.32 -2.76
N LEU A 229 10.65 16.32 -2.23
CA LEU A 229 9.18 16.42 -2.33
C LEU A 229 8.69 16.34 -3.77
N ASN A 230 9.36 17.00 -4.71
CA ASN A 230 8.98 16.94 -6.13
C ASN A 230 9.12 15.52 -6.70
N THR A 231 10.18 14.81 -6.33
CA THR A 231 10.39 13.41 -6.75
C THR A 231 9.32 12.50 -6.15
N VAL A 232 9.02 12.66 -4.87
CA VAL A 232 7.94 11.92 -4.19
C VAL A 232 6.60 12.19 -4.86
N ILE A 233 6.24 13.44 -5.09
CA ILE A 233 4.99 13.83 -5.76
C ILE A 233 4.91 13.22 -7.17
N SER A 234 6.00 13.21 -7.93
CA SER A 234 6.02 12.63 -9.26
C SER A 234 5.72 11.13 -9.28
N GLN A 235 6.13 10.40 -8.24
CA GLN A 235 5.86 8.96 -8.09
C GLN A 235 4.39 8.64 -7.74
N ILE A 236 3.67 9.58 -7.10
CA ILE A 236 2.32 9.34 -6.58
C ILE A 236 1.20 10.08 -7.32
N LYS A 237 1.52 11.12 -8.10
CA LYS A 237 0.51 11.99 -8.75
C LYS A 237 -0.45 11.26 -9.69
N ASN A 238 -0.02 10.15 -10.26
CA ASN A 238 -0.81 9.37 -11.22
C ASN A 238 -1.43 8.10 -10.61
N ARG A 239 -1.34 7.93 -9.29
CA ARG A 239 -1.92 6.77 -8.60
C ARG A 239 -3.38 7.06 -8.22
N ASN A 240 -4.17 5.99 -8.11
CA ASN A 240 -5.60 6.08 -7.76
C ASN A 240 -5.88 6.26 -6.26
N TYR A 241 -4.88 6.71 -5.49
CA TYR A 241 -5.00 6.98 -4.07
C TYR A 241 -5.00 8.47 -3.78
N LYS A 242 -5.52 8.82 -2.60
CA LYS A 242 -5.38 10.14 -2.00
C LYS A 242 -4.19 10.13 -1.05
N PHE A 243 -3.23 11.00 -1.27
CA PHE A 243 -1.99 11.06 -0.47
C PHE A 243 -1.98 12.30 0.40
N ILE A 244 -1.68 12.11 1.68
CA ILE A 244 -1.31 13.19 2.58
C ILE A 244 0.18 13.08 2.85
N ILE A 245 0.94 14.09 2.45
CA ILE A 245 2.33 14.25 2.85
C ILE A 245 2.31 14.89 4.24
N TYR A 246 2.72 14.12 5.23
CA TYR A 246 2.75 14.55 6.62
C TYR A 246 4.14 14.99 7.02
N MET A 247 4.25 16.20 7.55
CA MET A 247 5.48 16.79 8.05
C MET A 247 5.35 17.00 9.55
N ASP A 248 6.00 16.14 10.32
CA ASP A 248 6.02 16.31 11.79
C ASP A 248 7.07 17.35 12.18
N ASP A 249 6.75 18.14 13.19
CA ASP A 249 7.64 19.14 13.78
C ASP A 249 8.17 20.19 12.79
N LEU A 250 7.24 20.81 12.04
CA LEU A 250 7.57 21.83 11.05
C LEU A 250 7.96 23.13 11.72
N SER A 251 9.26 23.40 11.82
CA SER A 251 9.84 24.66 12.30
C SER A 251 10.89 25.17 11.31
N PHE A 252 10.92 26.47 11.06
CA PHE A 252 11.93 27.11 10.21
C PHE A 252 12.62 28.23 10.95
N GLU A 253 13.94 28.30 10.80
CA GLU A 253 14.72 29.48 11.16
C GLU A 253 14.85 30.44 9.97
N GLU A 254 15.22 31.71 10.25
CA GLU A 254 15.21 32.81 9.26
C GLU A 254 16.17 32.52 8.12
N PHE A 255 16.67 31.72 7.58
CA PHE A 255 17.55 31.50 6.40
C PHE A 255 17.62 30.04 5.95
N GLU A 256 16.73 29.19 6.39
CA GLU A 256 16.76 27.78 6.00
C GLU A 256 16.33 27.58 4.56
N ILE A 257 17.13 26.82 3.82
CA ILE A 257 16.88 26.50 2.41
C ILE A 257 15.64 25.59 2.24
N GLU A 258 15.34 24.78 3.24
CA GLU A 258 14.22 23.85 3.29
C GLU A 258 12.87 24.56 3.12
N TYR A 259 12.75 25.78 3.65
CA TYR A 259 11.57 26.63 3.43
C TYR A 259 11.32 26.89 1.95
N LYS A 260 12.39 27.13 1.15
CA LYS A 260 12.26 27.40 -0.29
C LYS A 260 11.74 26.16 -1.04
N TYR A 261 12.18 24.97 -0.66
CA TYR A 261 11.68 23.74 -1.27
C TYR A 261 10.18 23.54 -0.95
N LEU A 262 9.79 23.68 0.31
CA LEU A 262 8.40 23.54 0.71
C LEU A 262 7.51 24.61 0.04
N LYS A 263 7.96 25.86 -0.01
CA LYS A 263 7.25 26.96 -0.67
C LYS A 263 7.01 26.66 -2.14
N ALA A 264 8.03 26.18 -2.87
CA ALA A 264 7.91 25.82 -4.27
C ALA A 264 6.86 24.72 -4.51
N VAL A 265 6.75 23.77 -3.59
CA VAL A 265 5.76 22.68 -3.66
C VAL A 265 4.34 23.19 -3.32
N ILE A 266 4.20 24.04 -2.30
CA ILE A 266 2.88 24.57 -1.87
C ILE A 266 2.30 25.56 -2.89
N GLU A 267 3.12 26.48 -3.38
CA GLU A 267 2.68 27.50 -4.34
C GLU A 267 2.49 26.91 -5.74
N GLY A 268 3.18 25.80 -6.03
CA GLY A 268 3.25 25.20 -7.36
C GLY A 268 4.08 26.07 -8.32
N GLY A 269 4.67 25.43 -9.32
CA GLY A 269 5.29 26.14 -10.44
C GLY A 269 4.30 26.25 -11.61
N LEU A 270 4.79 26.07 -12.84
CA LEU A 270 3.93 26.01 -14.03
C LEU A 270 3.08 24.72 -14.08
N GLU A 271 3.48 23.66 -13.37
CA GLU A 271 2.72 22.41 -13.31
C GLU A 271 1.57 22.51 -12.30
N LYS A 272 0.36 22.10 -12.72
CA LYS A 272 -0.80 22.10 -11.84
C LYS A 272 -0.55 21.16 -10.67
N LYS A 273 -0.83 21.62 -9.44
CA LYS A 273 -0.78 20.79 -8.23
C LYS A 273 -1.64 19.53 -8.41
N PRO A 274 -1.13 18.33 -8.12
CA PRO A 274 -1.92 17.11 -8.21
C PRO A 274 -3.13 17.15 -7.29
N GLU A 275 -4.30 16.78 -7.80
CA GLU A 275 -5.57 16.79 -7.04
C GLU A 275 -5.66 15.67 -6.01
N ASN A 276 -4.73 14.71 -6.10
CA ASN A 276 -4.65 13.58 -5.19
C ASN A 276 -3.60 13.72 -4.09
N VAL A 277 -3.02 14.92 -3.90
CA VAL A 277 -1.97 15.17 -2.90
C VAL A 277 -2.31 16.40 -2.05
N LEU A 278 -2.31 16.25 -0.73
CA LEU A 278 -2.35 17.32 0.26
C LEU A 278 -1.12 17.27 1.17
N ILE A 279 -0.82 18.39 1.81
CA ILE A 279 0.23 18.53 2.81
C ILE A 279 -0.43 18.85 4.16
N TYR A 280 -0.12 18.01 5.17
CA TYR A 280 -0.48 18.25 6.57
C TYR A 280 0.82 18.42 7.38
N ALA A 281 0.90 19.45 8.21
CA ALA A 281 2.09 19.78 8.99
C ALA A 281 1.74 20.16 10.42
#